data_257074a8880f46be6f0a8e42ddb11f59
#
_entry.id   257074a8880f46be6f0a8e42ddb11f59
#
_cell.length_a   1.000
_cell.length_b   1.000
_cell.length_c   1.000
_cell.angle_alpha   90.00
_cell.angle_beta   90.00
_cell.angle_gamma   90.00
#
_symmetry.space_group_name_H-M   'P 1'
#
loop_
_entity.id
_entity.type
_entity.pdbx_description
1 polymer ?
#
loop_
_entity_poly.entity_id
_entity_poly.type
_entity_poly.pdbx_seq_one_letter_code
_entity_poly.pdbx_strand_id
1 'polypeptide(L)'
;MDEPIKLPPPAEKGTVSVESALSTRRSVREFKSAPLTLAEVSQLLWSAQGVTDPAGLRTAPSAGALYPLELHLVVGEVTELPAGVYRYSVDSHQLARVATGDRRTTLSDA
;
A
#
# COMPACT_ATOMS: atom_id res chain seq x y z
N MET A 1 -15.70 3.26 15.87
CA MET A 1 -14.62 3.07 14.87
C MET A 1 -15.22 2.52 13.60
N ASP A 2 -14.65 2.91 12.50
CA ASP A 2 -15.13 2.46 11.21
C ASP A 2 -14.84 0.98 11.01
N GLU A 3 -15.69 0.34 10.22
CA GLU A 3 -15.43 -1.03 9.83
C GLU A 3 -14.17 -1.11 8.96
N PRO A 4 -13.41 -2.21 9.03
CA PRO A 4 -12.28 -2.42 8.14
C PRO A 4 -12.69 -2.38 6.67
N ILE A 5 -11.83 -1.80 5.86
CA ILE A 5 -12.04 -1.71 4.41
C ILE A 5 -11.27 -2.84 3.76
N LYS A 6 -12.01 -3.79 3.19
CA LYS A 6 -11.41 -4.90 2.49
C LYS A 6 -10.83 -4.42 1.16
N LEU A 7 -9.56 -4.73 0.92
CA LEU A 7 -8.89 -4.34 -0.31
C LEU A 7 -9.15 -5.36 -1.43
N PRO A 8 -9.18 -4.90 -2.69
CA PRO A 8 -9.23 -5.82 -3.82
C PRO A 8 -8.06 -6.80 -3.80
N PRO A 9 -8.25 -8.04 -4.27
CA PRO A 9 -7.14 -8.99 -4.34
C PRO A 9 -5.99 -8.45 -5.20
N PRO A 10 -4.72 -8.62 -4.77
CA PRO A 10 -3.58 -8.16 -5.56
C PRO A 10 -3.35 -9.06 -6.76
N ALA A 11 -2.76 -8.50 -7.81
CA ALA A 11 -2.25 -9.29 -8.91
C ALA A 11 -0.90 -9.89 -8.49
N GLU A 12 -0.74 -11.18 -8.66
CA GLU A 12 0.51 -11.89 -8.36
C GLU A 12 1.31 -12.19 -9.62
N LYS A 13 0.73 -11.92 -10.79
CA LYS A 13 1.39 -12.03 -12.09
C LYS A 13 1.09 -10.78 -12.88
N GLY A 14 2.14 -10.10 -13.30
CA GLY A 14 2.01 -8.91 -14.12
C GLY A 14 2.34 -9.19 -15.58
N THR A 15 2.30 -8.13 -16.39
CA THR A 15 2.62 -8.18 -17.82
C THR A 15 3.98 -7.59 -18.14
N VAL A 16 4.65 -7.00 -17.14
CA VAL A 16 5.97 -6.38 -17.30
C VAL A 16 7.01 -7.27 -16.63
N SER A 17 8.07 -7.64 -17.36
CA SER A 17 9.15 -8.43 -16.79
C SER A 17 9.96 -7.60 -15.79
N VAL A 18 10.66 -8.28 -14.89
CA VAL A 18 11.60 -7.62 -13.96
C VAL A 18 12.67 -6.87 -14.75
N GLU A 19 13.21 -7.46 -15.81
CA GLU A 19 14.23 -6.85 -16.64
C GLU A 19 13.72 -5.55 -17.29
N SER A 20 12.50 -5.57 -17.80
CA SER A 20 11.89 -4.39 -18.39
C SER A 20 11.65 -3.30 -17.35
N ALA A 21 11.17 -3.67 -16.18
CA ALA A 21 10.95 -2.73 -15.08
C ALA A 21 12.27 -2.07 -14.65
N LEU A 22 13.34 -2.84 -14.55
CA LEU A 22 14.66 -2.33 -14.17
C LEU A 22 15.21 -1.38 -15.24
N SER A 23 15.07 -1.72 -16.52
CA SER A 23 15.62 -0.91 -17.60
C SER A 23 14.85 0.38 -17.87
N THR A 24 13.56 0.41 -17.54
CA THR A 24 12.69 1.57 -17.80
C THR A 24 12.44 2.45 -16.59
N ARG A 25 12.78 1.97 -15.39
CA ARG A 25 12.56 2.76 -14.16
C ARG A 25 13.32 4.09 -14.23
N ARG A 26 12.63 5.16 -13.91
CA ARG A 26 13.23 6.50 -13.78
C ARG A 26 12.67 7.17 -12.52
N SER A 27 13.47 8.03 -11.93
CA SER A 27 12.97 8.89 -10.85
C SER A 27 11.99 9.90 -11.43
N VAL A 28 10.78 9.89 -10.91
CA VAL A 28 9.72 10.82 -11.33
C VAL A 28 9.40 11.74 -10.17
N ARG A 29 9.47 13.05 -10.40
CA ARG A 29 9.23 14.06 -9.37
C ARG A 29 8.03 14.94 -9.66
N GLU A 30 7.47 14.84 -10.86
CA GLU A 30 6.24 15.51 -11.23
C GLU A 30 5.16 14.46 -11.39
N PHE A 31 4.07 14.61 -10.65
CA PHE A 31 3.01 13.62 -10.58
C PHE A 31 1.74 14.14 -11.20
N LYS A 32 0.92 13.24 -11.73
CA LYS A 32 -0.39 13.60 -12.27
C LYS A 32 -1.31 14.04 -11.14
N SER A 33 -2.24 14.97 -11.46
CA SER A 33 -3.28 15.40 -10.53
C SER A 33 -4.48 14.45 -10.53
N ALA A 34 -4.25 13.17 -10.76
CA ALA A 34 -5.31 12.16 -10.81
C ALA A 34 -5.28 11.32 -9.53
N PRO A 35 -6.45 10.94 -8.98
CA PRO A 35 -6.48 10.06 -7.82
C PRO A 35 -5.99 8.66 -8.20
N LEU A 36 -5.41 7.96 -7.21
CA LEU A 36 -5.15 6.53 -7.34
C LEU A 36 -6.45 5.77 -7.14
N THR A 37 -6.56 4.61 -7.77
CA THR A 37 -7.68 3.70 -7.51
C THR A 37 -7.39 2.85 -6.27
N LEU A 38 -8.43 2.31 -5.66
CA LEU A 38 -8.27 1.40 -4.54
C LEU A 38 -7.50 0.15 -4.94
N ALA A 39 -7.67 -0.32 -6.17
CA ALA A 39 -6.91 -1.46 -6.70
C ALA A 39 -5.41 -1.15 -6.78
N GLU A 40 -5.04 0.05 -7.19
CA GLU A 40 -3.64 0.47 -7.23
C GLU A 40 -3.04 0.55 -5.83
N VAL A 41 -3.78 1.10 -4.88
CA VAL A 41 -3.36 1.16 -3.46
C VAL A 41 -3.19 -0.24 -2.90
N SER A 42 -4.13 -1.14 -3.17
CA SER A 42 -4.06 -2.54 -2.77
C SER A 42 -2.79 -3.21 -3.29
N GLN A 43 -2.47 -2.99 -4.57
CA GLN A 43 -1.29 -3.57 -5.20
C GLN A 43 0.00 -3.06 -4.57
N LEU A 44 0.07 -1.76 -4.28
CA LEU A 44 1.25 -1.16 -3.64
C LEU A 44 1.48 -1.72 -2.23
N LEU A 45 0.41 -1.82 -1.44
CA LEU A 45 0.50 -2.34 -0.08
C LEU A 45 0.93 -3.80 -0.07
N TRP A 46 0.34 -4.62 -0.94
CA TRP A 46 0.74 -6.02 -1.08
C TRP A 46 2.19 -6.14 -1.52
N SER A 47 2.62 -5.34 -2.50
CA SER A 47 4.01 -5.35 -2.98
C SER A 47 5.00 -5.04 -1.86
N ALA A 48 4.63 -4.19 -0.92
CA ALA A 48 5.49 -3.79 0.19
C ALA A 48 5.59 -4.86 1.28
N GLN A 49 4.47 -5.46 1.71
CA GLN A 49 4.43 -6.38 2.86
C GLN A 49 3.41 -7.51 2.72
N GLY A 50 2.94 -7.80 1.52
CA GLY A 50 1.92 -8.82 1.32
C GLY A 50 2.40 -10.23 1.68
N VAL A 51 1.46 -11.06 2.15
CA VAL A 51 1.72 -12.47 2.45
C VAL A 51 1.78 -13.24 1.13
N THR A 52 2.82 -14.04 0.96
CA THR A 52 3.06 -14.81 -0.27
C THR A 52 3.10 -16.32 -0.05
N ASP A 53 2.97 -16.77 1.19
CA ASP A 53 3.13 -18.17 1.55
C ASP A 53 2.18 -18.55 2.70
N PRO A 54 1.62 -19.76 2.72
CA PRO A 54 0.73 -20.20 3.80
C PRO A 54 1.35 -20.14 5.19
N ALA A 55 2.69 -20.20 5.30
CA ALA A 55 3.39 -20.05 6.57
C ALA A 55 3.52 -18.60 7.03
N GLY A 56 2.99 -17.63 6.26
CA GLY A 56 3.00 -16.22 6.63
C GLY A 56 4.20 -15.44 6.14
N LEU A 57 5.02 -16.01 5.26
CA LEU A 57 6.13 -15.28 4.65
C LEU A 57 5.61 -14.16 3.75
N ARG A 58 6.38 -13.09 3.65
CA ARG A 58 5.95 -11.85 2.97
C ARG A 58 6.82 -11.52 1.77
N THR A 59 6.40 -10.53 1.01
CA THR A 59 7.14 -9.99 -0.14
C THR A 59 8.52 -9.45 0.25
N ALA A 60 8.65 -8.93 1.47
CA ALA A 60 9.91 -8.42 2.00
C ALA A 60 10.47 -9.36 3.07
N PRO A 61 11.79 -9.59 3.09
CA PRO A 61 12.39 -10.44 4.11
C PRO A 61 12.41 -9.74 5.48
N SER A 62 12.47 -10.55 6.54
CA SER A 62 12.61 -10.06 7.89
C SER A 62 13.46 -11.03 8.69
N ALA A 63 14.42 -10.52 9.46
CA ALA A 63 15.28 -11.33 10.31
C ALA A 63 14.45 -12.06 11.34
N GLY A 64 14.58 -13.38 11.41
CA GLY A 64 13.80 -14.21 12.32
C GLY A 64 12.30 -14.23 12.04
N ALA A 65 11.86 -13.77 10.88
CA ALA A 65 10.45 -13.68 10.49
C ALA A 65 9.59 -12.91 11.51
N LEU A 66 10.16 -11.89 12.13
CA LEU A 66 9.47 -11.06 13.13
C LEU A 66 8.57 -9.99 12.52
N TYR A 67 8.89 -9.52 11.33
CA TYR A 67 8.13 -8.52 10.57
C TYR A 67 7.68 -7.33 11.42
N PRO A 68 8.63 -6.55 11.98
CA PRO A 68 8.29 -5.46 12.89
C PRO A 68 7.69 -4.23 12.23
N LEU A 69 7.80 -4.10 10.90
CA LEU A 69 7.30 -2.93 10.19
C LEU A 69 5.78 -2.96 10.07
N GLU A 70 5.18 -1.83 10.38
CA GLU A 70 3.76 -1.58 10.13
C GLU A 70 3.61 -0.54 9.04
N LEU A 71 2.69 -0.76 8.11
CA LEU A 71 2.42 0.19 7.05
C LEU A 71 1.21 1.05 7.39
N HIS A 72 1.39 2.35 7.24
CA HIS A 72 0.32 3.33 7.34
C HIS A 72 0.20 4.06 6.01
N LEU A 73 -1.03 4.33 5.62
CA LEU A 73 -1.35 5.01 4.38
C LEU A 73 -1.95 6.37 4.69
N VAL A 74 -1.31 7.42 4.23
CA VAL A 74 -1.83 8.79 4.38
C VAL A 74 -2.53 9.16 3.08
N VAL A 75 -3.86 9.18 3.12
CA VAL A 75 -4.71 9.32 1.94
C VAL A 75 -5.18 10.75 1.77
N GLY A 76 -4.93 11.32 0.58
CA GLY A 76 -5.55 12.57 0.15
C GLY A 76 -6.61 12.30 -0.91
N GLU A 77 -6.20 11.74 -2.04
CA GLU A 77 -7.09 11.50 -3.18
C GLU A 77 -6.95 10.07 -3.68
N VAL A 78 -7.77 9.18 -3.15
CA VAL A 78 -7.89 7.80 -3.60
C VAL A 78 -9.36 7.52 -3.86
N THR A 79 -9.67 6.94 -5.01
CA THR A 79 -11.04 6.57 -5.37
C THR A 79 -11.59 5.55 -4.37
N GLU A 80 -12.80 5.77 -3.90
CA GLU A 80 -13.50 4.92 -2.94
C GLU A 80 -12.91 4.92 -1.53
N LEU A 81 -11.96 5.82 -1.24
CA LEU A 81 -11.31 5.88 0.06
C LEU A 81 -11.29 7.33 0.55
N PRO A 82 -12.05 7.66 1.61
CA PRO A 82 -12.04 9.02 2.17
C PRO A 82 -10.64 9.42 2.63
N ALA A 83 -10.34 10.72 2.56
CA ALA A 83 -9.08 11.23 3.06
C ALA A 83 -8.90 10.89 4.53
N GLY A 84 -7.72 10.44 4.91
CA GLY A 84 -7.44 10.02 6.28
C GLY A 84 -6.14 9.26 6.38
N VAL A 85 -5.89 8.71 7.57
CA VAL A 85 -4.76 7.82 7.82
C VAL A 85 -5.30 6.43 8.08
N TYR A 86 -4.72 5.45 7.42
CA TYR A 86 -5.16 4.06 7.49
C TYR A 86 -3.99 3.17 7.87
N ARG A 87 -4.26 2.14 8.66
CA ARG A 87 -3.30 1.09 8.97
C ARG A 87 -3.62 -0.14 8.12
N TYR A 88 -2.59 -0.71 7.49
CA TYR A 88 -2.72 -1.90 6.70
C TYR A 88 -2.62 -3.15 7.56
N SER A 89 -3.63 -4.01 7.49
CA SER A 89 -3.63 -5.33 8.12
C SER A 89 -3.15 -6.34 7.09
N VAL A 90 -1.92 -6.82 7.26
CA VAL A 90 -1.26 -7.69 6.29
C VAL A 90 -2.00 -9.01 6.12
N ASP A 91 -2.33 -9.67 7.22
CA ASP A 91 -2.93 -11.01 7.19
C ASP A 91 -4.32 -11.04 6.56
N SER A 92 -5.10 -9.99 6.74
CA SER A 92 -6.46 -9.90 6.21
C SER A 92 -6.55 -9.07 4.93
N HIS A 93 -5.45 -8.44 4.50
CA HIS A 93 -5.39 -7.57 3.33
C HIS A 93 -6.50 -6.53 3.36
N GLN A 94 -6.52 -5.73 4.40
CA GLN A 94 -7.54 -4.71 4.62
C GLN A 94 -6.97 -3.50 5.33
N LEU A 95 -7.73 -2.40 5.31
CA LEU A 95 -7.36 -1.14 5.96
C LEU A 95 -8.28 -0.86 7.14
N ALA A 96 -7.71 -0.27 8.19
CA ALA A 96 -8.47 0.29 9.29
C ALA A 96 -8.15 1.78 9.38
N ARG A 97 -9.18 2.63 9.39
CA ARG A 97 -8.97 4.08 9.49
C ARG A 97 -8.61 4.44 10.93
N VAL A 98 -7.49 5.13 11.09
CA VAL A 98 -6.99 5.58 12.40
C VAL A 98 -7.08 7.08 12.59
N ALA A 99 -7.27 7.86 11.53
CA ALA A 99 -7.49 9.30 11.62
C ALA A 99 -8.28 9.78 10.41
N THR A 100 -9.01 10.87 10.57
CA THR A 100 -9.79 11.48 9.49
C THR A 100 -9.08 12.69 8.90
N GLY A 101 -9.46 13.04 7.68
CA GLY A 101 -8.95 14.22 6.99
C GLY A 101 -7.61 14.02 6.31
N ASP A 102 -7.32 14.92 5.39
CA ASP A 102 -6.07 14.87 4.62
C ASP A 102 -4.89 15.32 5.49
N ARG A 103 -3.98 14.41 5.77
CA ARG A 103 -2.81 14.65 6.63
C ARG A 103 -1.51 14.68 5.84
N ARG A 104 -1.57 14.76 4.50
CA ARG A 104 -0.36 14.74 3.65
C ARG A 104 0.58 15.90 3.96
N THR A 105 0.04 17.11 4.12
CA THR A 105 0.84 18.29 4.46
C THR A 105 1.45 18.17 5.85
N THR A 106 0.67 17.69 6.82
CA THR A 106 1.16 17.48 8.18
C THR A 106 2.36 16.53 8.20
N LEU A 107 2.27 15.43 7.45
CA LEU A 107 3.36 14.46 7.35
C LEU A 107 4.59 15.08 6.67
N SER A 108 4.38 15.78 5.57
CA SER A 108 5.44 16.41 4.78
C SER A 108 6.20 17.46 5.59
N ASP A 109 5.52 18.16 6.50
CA ASP A 109 6.11 19.23 7.32
C ASP A 109 6.73 18.72 8.63
N ALA A 110 6.63 17.44 8.88
CA ALA A 110 7.15 16.84 10.12
C ALA A 110 8.68 16.73 10.13
#